data_cd856d841b5d7a385ff1279f628b68e0
#
_entry.id   cd856d841b5d7a385ff1279f628b68e0
#
_cell.length_a   1.000
_cell.length_b   1.000
_cell.length_c   1.000
_cell.angle_alpha   90.00
_cell.angle_beta   90.00
_cell.angle_gamma   90.00
#
_symmetry.space_group_name_H-M   'P 1'
#
loop_
_entity.id
_entity.type
_entity.pdbx_description
1 polymer ?
#
loop_
_entity_poly.entity_id
_entity_poly.type
_entity_poly.pdbx_seq_one_letter_code
_entity_poly.pdbx_strand_id
1 'polypeptide(L)'
;MGGLAMSRIRRVEREEVSPEMVALYDEIFAQRGNVPNMFRTMAHRPEIFRTMMAHFSAVLHTGTVSTALKELIIVRTSQINETPYCLASHTVLARNLGWSDEQLSHLAEWPERKDFSAAEKAALRLAETVTRNAHALSEEQFAELREHFSEGEIVELLCAIGLFNYFNRFNNALRMEPTKPGEGGPAKQQPETQTA
;
A
#
# COMPACT_ATOMS: atom_id res chain seq x y z
N MET A 1 5.08 -29.32 5.67
CA MET A 1 5.29 -28.14 6.55
C MET A 1 6.14 -27.13 5.78
N GLY A 2 5.48 -26.20 5.06
CA GLY A 2 6.19 -25.15 4.33
C GLY A 2 6.58 -24.06 5.31
N GLY A 3 7.87 -24.00 5.69
CA GLY A 3 8.40 -22.86 6.41
C GLY A 3 8.16 -21.61 5.58
N LEU A 4 7.56 -20.57 6.15
CA LEU A 4 7.47 -19.25 5.55
C LEU A 4 8.91 -18.85 5.16
N ALA A 5 9.14 -18.69 3.86
CA ALA A 5 10.45 -18.30 3.36
C ALA A 5 10.77 -16.91 3.91
N MET A 6 11.81 -16.81 4.74
CA MET A 6 12.27 -15.55 5.33
C MET A 6 12.56 -14.50 4.25
N SER A 7 12.34 -13.24 4.57
CA SER A 7 12.67 -12.12 3.69
C SER A 7 14.11 -12.21 3.16
N ARG A 8 14.31 -11.92 1.87
CA ARG A 8 15.61 -12.03 1.21
C ARG A 8 16.63 -10.98 1.66
N ILE A 9 16.16 -9.87 2.22
CA ILE A 9 16.98 -8.79 2.75
C ILE A 9 16.54 -8.53 4.19
N ARG A 10 17.51 -8.37 5.09
CA ARG A 10 17.21 -8.02 6.49
C ARG A 10 16.52 -6.66 6.58
N ARG A 11 15.83 -6.44 7.65
CA ARG A 11 15.26 -5.14 8.00
C ARG A 11 16.34 -4.32 8.71
N VAL A 12 16.33 -3.01 8.51
CA VAL A 12 17.18 -2.09 9.28
C VAL A 12 16.41 -1.71 10.53
N GLU A 13 17.00 -1.92 11.69
CA GLU A 13 16.37 -1.58 12.95
C GLU A 13 16.53 -0.09 13.26
N ARG A 14 15.68 0.43 14.14
CA ARG A 14 15.65 1.84 14.52
C ARG A 14 17.03 2.35 15.02
N GLU A 15 17.74 1.52 15.74
CA GLU A 15 19.06 1.82 16.33
C GLU A 15 20.20 1.85 15.30
N GLU A 16 19.95 1.33 14.10
CA GLU A 16 20.95 1.24 13.02
C GLU A 16 20.87 2.42 12.03
N VAL A 17 19.83 3.23 12.11
CA VAL A 17 19.62 4.35 11.19
C VAL A 17 20.20 5.67 11.72
N SER A 18 20.40 6.66 10.83
CA SER A 18 20.86 7.99 11.23
C SER A 18 19.82 8.71 12.11
N PRO A 19 20.22 9.71 12.92
CA PRO A 19 19.28 10.47 13.77
C PRO A 19 18.09 11.05 13.00
N GLU A 20 18.29 11.52 11.77
CA GLU A 20 17.21 12.01 10.89
C GLU A 20 16.22 10.90 10.56
N MET A 21 16.71 9.72 10.27
CA MET A 21 15.86 8.54 9.97
C MET A 21 15.17 8.00 11.21
N VAL A 22 15.77 8.13 12.41
CA VAL A 22 15.12 7.80 13.68
C VAL A 22 13.84 8.60 13.84
N ALA A 23 13.87 9.91 13.57
CA ALA A 23 12.68 10.75 13.66
C ALA A 23 11.56 10.28 12.72
N LEU A 24 11.89 9.86 11.50
CA LEU A 24 10.93 9.30 10.56
C LEU A 24 10.34 7.96 11.05
N TYR A 25 11.17 7.09 11.63
CA TYR A 25 10.71 5.83 12.23
C TYR A 25 9.74 6.09 13.38
N ASP A 26 10.07 7.05 14.27
CA ASP A 26 9.23 7.40 15.42
C ASP A 26 7.88 8.00 14.99
N GLU A 27 7.88 8.83 13.96
CA GLU A 27 6.66 9.37 13.37
C GLU A 27 5.76 8.26 12.80
N ILE A 28 6.32 7.37 12.00
CA ILE A 28 5.58 6.24 11.42
C ILE A 28 5.06 5.33 12.54
N PHE A 29 5.88 5.05 13.55
CA PHE A 29 5.49 4.20 14.67
C PHE A 29 4.35 4.83 15.48
N ALA A 30 4.41 6.14 15.74
CA ALA A 30 3.36 6.86 16.45
C ALA A 30 2.01 6.81 15.71
N GLN A 31 2.03 6.87 14.38
CA GLN A 31 0.83 6.83 13.55
C GLN A 31 0.24 5.43 13.40
N ARG A 32 1.07 4.37 13.37
CA ARG A 32 0.69 3.02 12.95
C ARG A 32 0.83 1.95 14.03
N GLY A 33 1.54 2.23 15.12
CA GLY A 33 1.90 1.23 16.13
C GLY A 33 2.95 0.20 15.65
N ASN A 34 3.53 0.43 14.48
CA ASN A 34 4.66 -0.33 13.93
C ASN A 34 5.36 0.49 12.83
N VAL A 35 6.58 0.09 12.46
CA VAL A 35 7.24 0.56 11.24
C VAL A 35 7.18 -0.59 10.21
N PRO A 36 6.47 -0.42 9.09
CA PRO A 36 6.28 -1.48 8.11
C PRO A 36 7.58 -2.14 7.66
N ASN A 37 7.59 -3.46 7.54
CA ASN A 37 8.78 -4.23 7.13
C ASN A 37 9.35 -3.75 5.80
N MET A 38 8.48 -3.36 4.85
CA MET A 38 8.90 -2.74 3.60
C MET A 38 9.72 -1.46 3.84
N PHE A 39 9.28 -0.59 4.73
CA PHE A 39 9.98 0.67 5.05
C PHE A 39 11.32 0.41 5.73
N ARG A 40 11.35 -0.51 6.69
CA ARG A 40 12.60 -0.96 7.35
C ARG A 40 13.58 -1.57 6.34
N THR A 41 13.09 -2.23 5.30
CA THR A 41 13.95 -2.76 4.23
C THR A 41 14.41 -1.64 3.29
N MET A 42 13.55 -0.68 2.95
CA MET A 42 13.95 0.50 2.14
C MET A 42 14.97 1.39 2.86
N ALA A 43 15.04 1.35 4.18
CA ALA A 43 16.00 2.12 4.97
C ALA A 43 17.48 1.76 4.71
N HIS A 44 17.78 0.65 4.04
CA HIS A 44 19.10 0.41 3.45
C HIS A 44 19.51 1.49 2.44
N ARG A 45 18.56 2.24 1.92
CA ARG A 45 18.76 3.37 1.01
C ARG A 45 17.94 4.57 1.50
N PRO A 46 18.47 5.34 2.49
CA PRO A 46 17.76 6.41 3.17
C PRO A 46 17.11 7.43 2.22
N GLU A 47 17.83 7.85 1.16
CA GLU A 47 17.31 8.79 0.18
C GLU A 47 16.09 8.27 -0.59
N ILE A 48 16.12 6.99 -0.98
CA ILE A 48 14.99 6.34 -1.65
C ILE A 48 13.81 6.26 -0.68
N PHE A 49 14.06 5.85 0.56
CA PHE A 49 13.00 5.75 1.56
C PHE A 49 12.36 7.12 1.85
N ARG A 50 13.15 8.15 2.08
CA ARG A 50 12.65 9.50 2.35
C ARG A 50 11.80 10.06 1.20
N THR A 51 12.30 9.98 -0.03
CA THR A 51 11.58 10.48 -1.22
C THR A 51 10.33 9.65 -1.52
N MET A 52 10.39 8.34 -1.30
CA MET A 52 9.23 7.45 -1.43
C MET A 52 8.15 7.81 -0.40
N MET A 53 8.51 8.10 0.87
CA MET A 53 7.54 8.52 1.89
C MET A 53 6.84 9.82 1.52
N ALA A 54 7.57 10.79 0.98
CA ALA A 54 6.98 12.04 0.50
C ALA A 54 5.99 11.78 -0.65
N HIS A 55 6.38 10.95 -1.62
CA HIS A 55 5.51 10.56 -2.73
C HIS A 55 4.29 9.77 -2.26
N PHE A 56 4.49 8.79 -1.38
CA PHE A 56 3.40 8.00 -0.77
C PHE A 56 2.36 8.89 -0.07
N SER A 57 2.86 9.85 0.74
CA SER A 57 1.99 10.81 1.42
C SER A 57 1.21 11.68 0.42
N ALA A 58 1.87 12.20 -0.62
CA ALA A 58 1.21 12.98 -1.65
C ALA A 58 0.12 12.19 -2.37
N VAL A 59 0.41 10.95 -2.78
CA VAL A 59 -0.55 10.12 -3.53
C VAL A 59 -1.77 9.74 -2.68
N LEU A 60 -1.58 9.36 -1.40
CA LEU A 60 -2.68 8.83 -0.59
C LEU A 60 -3.45 9.88 0.20
N HIS A 61 -2.81 10.98 0.60
CA HIS A 61 -3.38 11.92 1.55
C HIS A 61 -3.67 13.31 0.98
N THR A 62 -3.43 13.52 -0.32
CA THR A 62 -3.78 14.79 -1.01
C THR A 62 -4.69 14.52 -2.20
N GLY A 63 -5.21 15.60 -2.80
CA GLY A 63 -6.07 15.55 -3.98
C GLY A 63 -7.55 15.39 -3.64
N THR A 64 -8.36 15.08 -4.65
CA THR A 64 -9.83 15.05 -4.58
C THR A 64 -10.43 13.66 -4.69
N VAL A 65 -9.69 12.66 -5.19
CA VAL A 65 -10.12 11.26 -5.16
C VAL A 65 -10.22 10.78 -3.73
N SER A 66 -11.37 10.24 -3.33
CA SER A 66 -11.58 9.77 -1.97
C SER A 66 -10.59 8.69 -1.57
N THR A 67 -10.14 8.71 -0.31
CA THR A 67 -9.26 7.66 0.23
C THR A 67 -9.90 6.28 0.12
N ALA A 68 -11.22 6.18 0.26
CA ALA A 68 -11.95 4.92 0.11
C ALA A 68 -11.78 4.33 -1.32
N LEU A 69 -11.89 5.16 -2.35
CA LEU A 69 -11.69 4.71 -3.74
C LEU A 69 -10.23 4.37 -4.00
N LYS A 70 -9.28 5.16 -3.47
CA LYS A 70 -7.84 4.84 -3.56
C LYS A 70 -7.54 3.47 -2.93
N GLU A 71 -8.06 3.19 -1.73
CA GLU A 71 -7.86 1.88 -1.08
C GLU A 71 -8.50 0.72 -1.86
N LEU A 72 -9.67 0.93 -2.47
CA LEU A 72 -10.32 -0.08 -3.31
C LEU A 72 -9.44 -0.51 -4.50
N ILE A 73 -8.91 0.46 -5.26
CA ILE A 73 -8.03 0.17 -6.41
C ILE A 73 -6.68 -0.39 -5.97
N ILE A 74 -6.17 -0.02 -4.78
CA ILE A 74 -4.96 -0.57 -4.18
C ILE A 74 -5.16 -2.06 -3.84
N VAL A 75 -6.28 -2.40 -3.21
CA VAL A 75 -6.62 -3.80 -2.93
C VAL A 75 -6.70 -4.58 -4.24
N ARG A 76 -7.40 -4.04 -5.26
CA ARG A 76 -7.51 -4.73 -6.56
C ARG A 76 -6.16 -4.90 -7.25
N THR A 77 -5.32 -3.87 -7.29
CA THR A 77 -3.96 -3.94 -7.82
C THR A 77 -3.14 -5.03 -7.10
N SER A 78 -3.28 -5.10 -5.76
CA SER A 78 -2.54 -6.07 -4.94
C SER A 78 -3.06 -7.50 -5.10
N GLN A 79 -4.36 -7.69 -5.39
CA GLN A 79 -4.94 -8.99 -5.75
C GLN A 79 -4.36 -9.48 -7.09
N ILE A 80 -4.32 -8.63 -8.10
CA ILE A 80 -3.79 -8.97 -9.43
C ILE A 80 -2.31 -9.34 -9.38
N ASN A 81 -1.53 -8.60 -8.57
CA ASN A 81 -0.11 -8.86 -8.37
C ASN A 81 0.17 -9.97 -7.33
N GLU A 82 -0.86 -10.60 -6.77
CA GLU A 82 -0.73 -11.67 -5.76
C GLU A 82 0.21 -11.30 -4.62
N THR A 83 -0.04 -10.14 -3.97
CA THR A 83 0.86 -9.59 -2.95
C THR A 83 0.24 -9.68 -1.54
N PRO A 84 0.44 -10.79 -0.81
CA PRO A 84 -0.13 -11.00 0.53
C PRO A 84 0.26 -9.89 1.52
N TYR A 85 1.48 -9.35 1.40
CA TYR A 85 1.97 -8.27 2.24
C TYR A 85 1.05 -7.03 2.19
N CYS A 86 0.74 -6.57 0.97
CA CYS A 86 -0.12 -5.39 0.80
C CYS A 86 -1.57 -5.70 1.15
N LEU A 87 -2.08 -6.88 0.77
CA LEU A 87 -3.44 -7.30 1.09
C LEU A 87 -3.68 -7.37 2.60
N ALA A 88 -2.71 -7.81 3.40
CA ALA A 88 -2.84 -7.90 4.86
C ALA A 88 -3.18 -6.55 5.53
N SER A 89 -2.70 -5.42 5.00
CA SER A 89 -2.96 -4.09 5.56
C SER A 89 -4.05 -3.33 4.81
N HIS A 90 -4.03 -3.33 3.48
CA HIS A 90 -4.94 -2.49 2.70
C HIS A 90 -6.39 -3.02 2.66
N THR A 91 -6.60 -4.33 2.79
CA THR A 91 -7.96 -4.89 2.98
C THR A 91 -8.58 -4.40 4.30
N VAL A 92 -7.78 -4.29 5.37
CA VAL A 92 -8.26 -3.74 6.66
C VAL A 92 -8.56 -2.25 6.54
N LEU A 93 -7.68 -1.48 5.87
CA LEU A 93 -7.90 -0.05 5.65
C LEU A 93 -9.15 0.20 4.78
N ALA A 94 -9.33 -0.53 3.70
CA ALA A 94 -10.50 -0.44 2.85
C ALA A 94 -11.80 -0.73 3.63
N ARG A 95 -11.79 -1.77 4.48
CA ARG A 95 -12.91 -2.09 5.37
C ARG A 95 -13.23 -0.95 6.34
N ASN A 96 -12.23 -0.35 6.96
CA ASN A 96 -12.40 0.78 7.87
C ASN A 96 -12.95 2.05 7.16
N LEU A 97 -12.79 2.13 5.85
CA LEU A 97 -13.31 3.21 4.99
C LEU A 97 -14.69 2.90 4.39
N GLY A 98 -15.31 1.79 4.80
CA GLY A 98 -16.70 1.47 4.48
C GLY A 98 -16.92 0.37 3.44
N TRP A 99 -15.85 -0.20 2.87
CA TRP A 99 -15.99 -1.35 1.97
C TRP A 99 -16.34 -2.62 2.74
N SER A 100 -17.39 -3.32 2.34
CA SER A 100 -17.82 -4.54 3.00
C SER A 100 -16.89 -5.73 2.71
N ASP A 101 -16.88 -6.71 3.61
CA ASP A 101 -16.12 -7.96 3.37
C ASP A 101 -16.57 -8.68 2.11
N GLU A 102 -17.86 -8.61 1.80
CA GLU A 102 -18.41 -9.19 0.58
C GLU A 102 -17.88 -8.50 -0.67
N GLN A 103 -17.85 -7.16 -0.70
CA GLN A 103 -17.29 -6.41 -1.83
C GLN A 103 -15.80 -6.72 -2.02
N LEU A 104 -15.03 -6.74 -0.94
CA LEU A 104 -13.58 -6.96 -1.01
C LEU A 104 -13.21 -8.41 -1.39
N SER A 105 -13.96 -9.40 -0.89
CA SER A 105 -13.70 -10.82 -1.21
C SER A 105 -14.09 -11.19 -2.65
N HIS A 106 -15.10 -10.53 -3.20
CA HIS A 106 -15.58 -10.73 -4.58
C HIS A 106 -15.19 -9.57 -5.52
N LEU A 107 -14.15 -8.82 -5.16
CA LEU A 107 -13.74 -7.65 -5.94
C LEU A 107 -13.30 -7.99 -7.38
N ALA A 108 -12.92 -9.23 -7.65
CA ALA A 108 -12.63 -9.69 -9.02
C ALA A 108 -13.87 -9.75 -9.92
N GLU A 109 -15.06 -9.83 -9.33
CA GLU A 109 -16.35 -9.95 -10.02
C GLU A 109 -17.02 -8.56 -10.20
N TRP A 110 -16.30 -7.49 -9.93
CA TRP A 110 -16.82 -6.11 -9.96
C TRP A 110 -17.60 -5.75 -11.24
N PRO A 111 -17.30 -6.27 -12.44
CA PRO A 111 -18.03 -5.88 -13.64
C PRO A 111 -19.52 -6.23 -13.58
N GLU A 112 -19.87 -7.40 -13.03
CA GLU A 112 -21.24 -7.92 -12.93
C GLU A 112 -21.96 -7.47 -11.66
N ARG A 113 -21.24 -6.94 -10.68
CA ARG A 113 -21.81 -6.51 -9.39
C ARG A 113 -22.57 -5.19 -9.55
N LYS A 114 -23.67 -5.06 -8.79
CA LYS A 114 -24.53 -3.87 -8.81
C LYS A 114 -24.23 -2.89 -7.68
N ASP A 115 -23.40 -3.30 -6.72
CA ASP A 115 -23.02 -2.53 -5.53
C ASP A 115 -21.76 -1.69 -5.71
N PHE A 116 -21.29 -1.55 -6.94
CA PHE A 116 -20.29 -0.56 -7.36
C PHE A 116 -20.93 0.46 -8.32
N SER A 117 -20.68 1.73 -8.06
CA SER A 117 -21.07 2.82 -8.96
C SER A 117 -20.32 2.78 -10.29
N ALA A 118 -20.80 3.54 -11.30
CA ALA A 118 -20.11 3.63 -12.59
C ALA A 118 -18.68 4.19 -12.44
N ALA A 119 -18.49 5.21 -11.59
CA ALA A 119 -17.17 5.77 -11.29
C ALA A 119 -16.22 4.75 -10.67
N GLU A 120 -16.68 3.97 -9.69
CA GLU A 120 -15.88 2.90 -9.06
C GLU A 120 -15.51 1.81 -10.06
N LYS A 121 -16.43 1.43 -10.93
CA LYS A 121 -16.18 0.46 -12.01
C LYS A 121 -15.16 0.98 -13.03
N ALA A 122 -15.23 2.25 -13.43
CA ALA A 122 -14.24 2.87 -14.30
C ALA A 122 -12.84 2.88 -13.66
N ALA A 123 -12.74 3.22 -12.36
CA ALA A 123 -11.48 3.18 -11.61
C ALA A 123 -10.92 1.76 -11.45
N LEU A 124 -11.77 0.76 -11.19
CA LEU A 124 -11.38 -0.66 -11.10
C LEU A 124 -10.89 -1.19 -12.45
N ARG A 125 -11.57 -0.82 -13.55
CA ARG A 125 -11.14 -1.14 -14.91
C ARG A 125 -9.76 -0.54 -15.21
N LEU A 126 -9.55 0.72 -14.85
CA LEU A 126 -8.24 1.37 -14.98
C LEU A 126 -7.17 0.60 -14.20
N ALA A 127 -7.45 0.27 -12.93
CA ALA A 127 -6.52 -0.46 -12.08
C ALA A 127 -6.13 -1.82 -12.67
N GLU A 128 -7.09 -2.57 -13.21
CA GLU A 128 -6.82 -3.85 -13.85
C GLU A 128 -6.03 -3.70 -15.15
N THR A 129 -6.45 -2.79 -16.03
CA THR A 129 -5.81 -2.60 -17.33
C THR A 129 -4.37 -2.16 -17.14
N VAL A 130 -4.12 -1.13 -16.32
CA VAL A 130 -2.78 -0.60 -16.09
C VAL A 130 -1.87 -1.61 -15.37
N THR A 131 -2.42 -2.39 -14.44
CA THR A 131 -1.64 -3.40 -13.72
C THR A 131 -1.24 -4.56 -14.60
N ARG A 132 -2.14 -5.03 -15.48
CA ARG A 132 -1.89 -6.17 -16.36
C ARG A 132 -1.10 -5.78 -17.62
N ASN A 133 -1.55 -4.74 -18.31
CA ASN A 133 -0.95 -4.24 -19.54
C ASN A 133 -1.40 -2.79 -19.81
N ALA A 134 -0.62 -1.81 -19.37
CA ALA A 134 -0.97 -0.40 -19.55
C ALA A 134 -1.17 0.02 -21.02
N HIS A 135 -0.51 -0.64 -21.97
CA HIS A 135 -0.70 -0.37 -23.41
C HIS A 135 -2.05 -0.81 -23.96
N ALA A 136 -2.80 -1.62 -23.21
CA ALA A 136 -4.15 -2.06 -23.60
C ALA A 136 -5.25 -1.09 -23.17
N LEU A 137 -4.92 0.05 -22.52
CA LEU A 137 -5.90 1.07 -22.20
C LEU A 137 -6.42 1.71 -23.50
N SER A 138 -7.70 1.46 -23.80
CA SER A 138 -8.30 1.96 -25.04
C SER A 138 -8.83 3.39 -24.90
N GLU A 139 -9.06 4.06 -26.04
CA GLU A 139 -9.68 5.40 -26.06
C GLU A 139 -11.10 5.39 -25.46
N GLU A 140 -11.85 4.29 -25.62
CA GLU A 140 -13.20 4.14 -25.05
C GLU A 140 -13.12 4.06 -23.53
N GLN A 141 -12.18 3.28 -22.99
CA GLN A 141 -11.96 3.20 -21.54
C GLN A 141 -11.50 4.55 -20.97
N PHE A 142 -10.68 5.28 -21.70
CA PHE A 142 -10.23 6.59 -21.29
C PHE A 142 -11.34 7.64 -21.37
N ALA A 143 -12.23 7.54 -22.36
CA ALA A 143 -13.43 8.38 -22.46
C ALA A 143 -14.39 8.13 -21.28
N GLU A 144 -14.64 6.85 -20.93
CA GLU A 144 -15.43 6.47 -19.74
C GLU A 144 -14.86 7.09 -18.45
N LEU A 145 -13.53 7.08 -18.28
CA LEU A 145 -12.89 7.71 -17.12
C LEU A 145 -13.19 9.22 -17.05
N ARG A 146 -13.13 9.92 -18.18
CA ARG A 146 -13.43 11.36 -18.27
C ARG A 146 -14.88 11.74 -17.97
N GLU A 147 -15.80 10.80 -18.05
CA GLU A 147 -17.20 11.03 -17.63
C GLU A 147 -17.32 11.15 -16.10
N HIS A 148 -16.36 10.59 -15.35
CA HIS A 148 -16.43 10.47 -13.89
C HIS A 148 -15.32 11.23 -13.16
N PHE A 149 -14.19 11.46 -13.81
CA PHE A 149 -12.98 12.01 -13.18
C PHE A 149 -12.38 13.15 -14.01
N SER A 150 -11.99 14.21 -13.34
CA SER A 150 -11.15 15.26 -13.92
C SER A 150 -9.77 14.72 -14.29
N GLU A 151 -9.03 15.46 -15.12
CA GLU A 151 -7.66 15.09 -15.49
C GLU A 151 -6.75 14.95 -14.26
N GLY A 152 -6.92 15.80 -13.24
CA GLY A 152 -6.20 15.71 -11.98
C GLY A 152 -6.50 14.42 -11.23
N GLU A 153 -7.77 14.02 -11.14
CA GLU A 153 -8.19 12.77 -10.49
C GLU A 153 -7.73 11.53 -11.26
N ILE A 154 -7.71 11.57 -12.59
CA ILE A 154 -7.13 10.49 -13.40
C ILE A 154 -5.63 10.34 -13.10
N VAL A 155 -4.91 11.45 -12.95
CA VAL A 155 -3.49 11.43 -12.51
C VAL A 155 -3.34 10.83 -11.11
N GLU A 156 -4.21 11.20 -10.15
CA GLU A 156 -4.21 10.61 -8.80
C GLU A 156 -4.41 9.09 -8.83
N LEU A 157 -5.41 8.61 -9.59
CA LEU A 157 -5.68 7.18 -9.76
C LEU A 157 -4.49 6.45 -10.38
N LEU A 158 -3.91 6.99 -11.45
CA LEU A 158 -2.74 6.41 -12.11
C LEU A 158 -1.52 6.39 -11.19
N CYS A 159 -1.30 7.46 -10.41
CA CYS A 159 -0.21 7.51 -9.44
C CYS A 159 -0.41 6.46 -8.33
N ALA A 160 -1.63 6.27 -7.82
CA ALA A 160 -1.93 5.25 -6.81
C ALA A 160 -1.70 3.83 -7.37
N ILE A 161 -2.20 3.53 -8.57
CA ILE A 161 -1.98 2.24 -9.23
C ILE A 161 -0.49 2.00 -9.48
N GLY A 162 0.23 2.99 -10.02
CA GLY A 162 1.65 2.90 -10.32
C GLY A 162 2.50 2.68 -9.06
N LEU A 163 2.23 3.42 -7.99
CA LEU A 163 2.91 3.29 -6.71
C LEU A 163 2.71 1.90 -6.10
N PHE A 164 1.48 1.37 -6.15
CA PHE A 164 1.24 0.03 -5.60
C PHE A 164 1.72 -1.09 -6.52
N ASN A 165 1.78 -0.89 -7.81
CA ASN A 165 2.52 -1.80 -8.70
C ASN A 165 4.02 -1.84 -8.34
N TYR A 166 4.63 -0.70 -8.00
CA TYR A 166 6.01 -0.64 -7.49
C TYR A 166 6.13 -1.39 -6.16
N PHE A 167 5.29 -1.11 -5.17
CA PHE A 167 5.34 -1.76 -3.86
C PHE A 167 5.07 -3.26 -3.94
N ASN A 168 4.10 -3.69 -4.73
CA ASN A 168 3.78 -5.10 -4.89
C ASN A 168 4.98 -5.87 -5.46
N ARG A 169 5.63 -5.34 -6.51
CA ARG A 169 6.82 -5.98 -7.11
C ARG A 169 8.00 -6.00 -6.15
N PHE A 170 8.23 -4.91 -5.41
CA PHE A 170 9.26 -4.84 -4.38
C PHE A 170 9.04 -5.91 -3.30
N ASN A 171 7.83 -5.97 -2.74
CA ASN A 171 7.49 -6.89 -1.67
C ASN A 171 7.54 -8.35 -2.12
N ASN A 172 6.99 -8.67 -3.31
CA ASN A 172 7.02 -10.02 -3.87
C ASN A 172 8.46 -10.47 -4.19
N ALA A 173 9.27 -9.62 -4.83
CA ALA A 173 10.66 -9.92 -5.15
C ALA A 173 11.49 -10.22 -3.90
N LEU A 174 11.21 -9.54 -2.78
CA LEU A 174 11.93 -9.71 -1.52
C LEU A 174 11.27 -10.73 -0.57
N ARG A 175 10.13 -11.31 -0.93
CA ARG A 175 9.33 -12.21 -0.08
C ARG A 175 9.01 -11.55 1.26
N MET A 176 8.51 -10.31 1.19
CA MET A 176 8.23 -9.51 2.37
C MET A 176 7.11 -10.14 3.20
N GLU A 177 7.38 -10.33 4.48
CA GLU A 177 6.39 -10.82 5.44
C GLU A 177 5.54 -9.65 5.97
N PRO A 178 4.23 -9.87 6.24
CA PRO A 178 3.39 -8.87 6.90
C PRO A 178 4.02 -8.39 8.21
N THR A 179 3.90 -7.09 8.47
CA THR A 179 4.43 -6.47 9.68
C THR A 179 3.54 -6.80 10.88
N LYS A 180 4.15 -7.17 11.99
CA LYS A 180 3.43 -7.42 13.24
C LYS A 180 3.29 -6.13 14.06
N PRO A 181 2.28 -6.05 14.96
CA PRO A 181 2.18 -4.95 15.92
C PRO A 181 3.47 -4.80 16.75
N GLY A 182 3.91 -3.56 16.94
CA GLY A 182 5.10 -3.23 17.73
C GLY A 182 6.44 -3.40 17.03
N GLU A 183 6.49 -3.98 15.82
CA GLU A 183 7.75 -4.12 15.06
C GLU A 183 8.32 -2.76 14.62
N GLY A 184 9.64 -2.60 14.72
CA GLY A 184 10.37 -1.39 14.30
C GLY A 184 10.22 -0.19 15.24
N GLY A 185 9.56 -0.35 16.37
CA GLY A 185 9.48 0.68 17.41
C GLY A 185 10.74 0.76 18.27
N PRO A 186 10.78 1.72 19.22
CA PRO A 186 11.87 1.82 20.18
C PRO A 186 12.02 0.52 20.95
N ALA A 187 13.25 0.15 21.23
CA ALA A 187 13.54 -1.04 22.06
C ALA A 187 12.78 -0.93 23.39
N LYS A 188 12.05 -1.99 23.75
CA LYS A 188 11.41 -2.04 25.06
C LYS A 188 12.52 -1.93 26.12
N GLN A 189 12.49 -0.89 26.93
CA GLN A 189 13.33 -0.80 28.11
C GLN A 189 13.07 -2.05 28.95
N GLN A 190 14.06 -2.90 29.09
CA GLN A 190 13.99 -3.98 30.07
C GLN A 190 13.89 -3.29 31.44
N PRO A 191 12.95 -3.70 32.31
CA PRO A 191 12.92 -3.18 33.66
C PRO A 191 14.30 -3.43 34.27
N GLU A 192 14.94 -2.35 34.72
CA GLU A 192 16.19 -2.47 35.49
C GLU A 192 15.97 -3.50 36.61
N THR A 193 16.63 -4.62 36.55
CA THR A 193 16.68 -5.55 37.67
C THR A 193 17.38 -4.78 38.79
N GLN A 194 16.58 -4.22 39.71
CA GLN A 194 17.10 -3.74 40.97
C GLN A 194 17.81 -4.91 41.65
N THR A 195 19.12 -4.94 41.51
CA THR A 195 19.97 -5.76 42.37
C THR A 195 19.92 -5.16 43.76
N ALA A 196 19.22 -5.83 44.64
CA ALA A 196 19.22 -5.57 46.07
C ALA A 196 20.60 -5.97 46.70
#